data_f5c57d1d1f58306d578fc0e47244c982
#
_entry.id   f5c57d1d1f58306d578fc0e47244c982
#
_cell.length_a   1.000
_cell.length_b   1.000
_cell.length_c   1.000
_cell.angle_alpha   90.00
_cell.angle_beta   90.00
_cell.angle_gamma   90.00
#
_symmetry.space_group_name_H-M   'P 1'
#
loop_
_entity.id
_entity.type
_entity.pdbx_description
1 polymer ?
#
loop_
_entity_poly.entity_id
_entity_poly.type
_entity_poly.pdbx_seq_one_letter_code
_entity_poly.pdbx_strand_id
1 'polypeptide(L)'
;SITHEWLVLFCDTDYDRHLAIVAEIVESGKRRIIAVGTLHADPVKNSGEFALLVHDDYQRKGLASKLLHLIIDYGRRKGLGEIEGQIMTDNDKMLGLARKLGFIRKWQEGGTLIVSLRLK
;
A
#
# COMPACT_ATOMS: atom_id res chain seq x y z
N SER A 1 -21.29 -18.74 9.41
CA SER A 1 -21.24 -17.52 8.62
C SER A 1 -20.05 -16.66 9.05
N ILE A 2 -19.37 -16.11 8.10
CA ILE A 2 -18.20 -15.30 8.32
C ILE A 2 -18.62 -13.84 8.41
N THR A 3 -18.46 -13.25 9.58
CA THR A 3 -18.71 -11.83 9.75
C THR A 3 -17.40 -11.10 9.42
N HIS A 4 -17.41 -10.33 8.36
CA HIS A 4 -16.24 -9.55 7.97
C HIS A 4 -16.34 -8.16 8.59
N GLU A 5 -15.67 -7.96 9.70
CA GLU A 5 -15.46 -6.62 10.21
C GLU A 5 -14.04 -6.20 9.85
N TRP A 6 -13.94 -5.13 9.10
CA TRP A 6 -12.67 -4.57 8.67
C TRP A 6 -12.22 -3.53 9.69
N LEU A 7 -11.14 -3.83 10.36
CA LEU A 7 -10.51 -2.85 11.24
C LEU A 7 -9.20 -2.43 10.58
N VAL A 8 -9.12 -1.17 10.20
CA VAL A 8 -7.89 -0.58 9.66
C VAL A 8 -7.24 0.20 10.78
N LEU A 9 -6.07 -0.26 11.22
CA LEU A 9 -5.31 0.39 12.25
C LEU A 9 -4.18 1.21 11.62
N PHE A 10 -4.16 2.49 11.94
CA PHE A 10 -3.07 3.38 11.56
C PHE A 10 -2.03 3.37 12.67
N CYS A 11 -0.84 2.91 12.36
CA CYS A 11 0.30 3.07 13.27
C CYS A 11 1.27 4.07 12.65
N ASP A 12 1.17 5.32 13.09
CA ASP A 12 2.17 6.32 12.75
C ASP A 12 3.29 6.14 13.77
N THR A 13 4.30 5.39 13.38
CA THR A 13 5.28 4.89 14.33
C THR A 13 6.47 5.79 14.52
N ASP A 14 6.51 7.01 13.92
CA ASP A 14 7.76 7.71 14.04
C ASP A 14 7.74 9.18 13.73
N TYR A 15 8.77 9.86 14.20
CA TYR A 15 9.12 11.22 13.85
C TYR A 15 9.27 11.40 12.34
N ASP A 16 9.44 10.32 11.59
CA ASP A 16 9.97 10.34 10.24
C ASP A 16 8.97 9.99 9.15
N ARG A 17 7.69 10.26 9.39
CA ARG A 17 6.69 10.07 8.34
C ARG A 17 6.57 8.63 7.85
N HIS A 18 6.66 7.68 8.76
CA HIS A 18 6.40 6.29 8.44
C HIS A 18 4.96 5.94 8.79
N LEU A 19 4.33 5.19 7.90
CA LEU A 19 2.97 4.72 8.09
C LEU A 19 2.96 3.21 8.02
N ALA A 20 2.25 2.57 8.92
CA ALA A 20 1.88 1.18 8.79
C ALA A 20 0.37 1.07 8.93
N ILE A 21 -0.27 0.41 7.98
CA ILE A 21 -1.71 0.17 7.99
C ILE A 21 -1.92 -1.33 8.03
N VAL A 22 -2.69 -1.79 9.00
CA VAL A 22 -2.98 -3.20 9.16
C VAL A 22 -4.47 -3.41 8.95
N ALA A 23 -4.84 -4.33 8.08
CA ALA A 23 -6.22 -4.74 7.92
C ALA A 23 -6.44 -6.04 8.66
N GLU A 24 -7.42 -6.05 9.54
CA GLU A 24 -7.80 -7.22 10.32
C GLU A 24 -9.23 -7.62 10.04
N ILE A 25 -9.50 -8.90 10.17
CA ILE A 25 -10.87 -9.42 10.20
C ILE A 25 -11.06 -10.22 11.48
N VAL A 26 -12.33 -10.37 11.85
CA VAL A 26 -12.70 -11.30 12.92
C VAL A 26 -13.36 -12.50 12.25
N GLU A 27 -12.77 -13.66 12.47
CA GLU A 27 -13.24 -14.91 11.89
C GLU A 27 -13.33 -15.94 13.00
N SER A 28 -14.53 -16.47 13.21
CA SER A 28 -14.79 -17.45 14.29
C SER A 28 -14.33 -16.95 15.66
N GLY A 29 -14.57 -15.67 15.94
CA GLY A 29 -14.19 -15.04 17.19
C GLY A 29 -12.72 -14.71 17.37
N LYS A 30 -11.92 -14.94 16.34
CA LYS A 30 -10.48 -14.67 16.38
C LYS A 30 -10.11 -13.54 15.43
N ARG A 31 -9.23 -12.67 15.88
CA ARG A 31 -8.67 -11.61 15.04
C ARG A 31 -7.57 -12.18 14.17
N ARG A 32 -7.56 -11.74 12.92
CA ARG A 32 -6.58 -12.20 11.96
C ARG A 32 -6.15 -11.03 11.09
N ILE A 33 -4.84 -10.83 10.98
CA ILE A 33 -4.30 -9.83 10.07
C ILE A 33 -4.30 -10.43 8.66
N ILE A 34 -4.92 -9.73 7.73
CA ILE A 34 -5.06 -10.21 6.35
C ILE A 34 -4.33 -9.35 5.34
N ALA A 35 -3.90 -8.15 5.74
CA ALA A 35 -3.12 -7.30 4.86
C ALA A 35 -2.34 -6.27 5.66
N VAL A 36 -1.23 -5.84 5.08
CA VAL A 36 -0.39 -4.79 5.64
C VAL A 36 0.04 -3.87 4.50
N GLY A 37 -0.08 -2.57 4.73
CA GLY A 37 0.46 -1.56 3.84
C GLY A 37 1.41 -0.66 4.62
N THR A 38 2.53 -0.30 4.02
CA THR A 38 3.50 0.59 4.64
C THR A 38 3.90 1.71 3.70
N LEU A 39 4.33 2.82 4.30
CA LEU A 39 4.93 3.93 3.57
C LEU A 39 6.12 4.43 4.39
N HIS A 40 7.28 4.41 3.78
CA HIS A 40 8.51 4.93 4.38
C HIS A 40 8.94 6.17 3.62
N ALA A 41 8.96 7.31 4.28
CA ALA A 41 9.31 8.57 3.66
C ALA A 41 10.80 8.84 3.77
N ASP A 42 11.37 9.36 2.68
CA ASP A 42 12.74 9.86 2.64
C ASP A 42 12.66 11.39 2.78
N PRO A 43 13.08 11.95 3.92
CA PRO A 43 12.95 13.38 4.15
C PRO A 43 13.84 14.23 3.22
N VAL A 44 14.94 13.65 2.72
CA VAL A 44 15.85 14.38 1.82
C VAL A 44 15.25 14.51 0.43
N LYS A 45 14.69 13.42 -0.09
CA LYS A 45 14.11 13.40 -1.44
C LYS A 45 12.67 13.85 -1.50
N ASN A 46 12.03 14.03 -0.36
CA ASN A 46 10.60 14.32 -0.26
C ASN A 46 9.74 13.30 -1.01
N SER A 47 10.12 12.05 -0.91
CA SER A 47 9.42 10.93 -1.53
C SER A 47 9.16 9.84 -0.51
N GLY A 48 8.26 8.94 -0.83
CA GLY A 48 7.98 7.79 0.01
C GLY A 48 8.02 6.50 -0.80
N GLU A 49 8.34 5.42 -0.12
CA GLU A 49 8.31 4.09 -0.70
C GLU A 49 7.21 3.28 -0.04
N PHE A 50 6.28 2.78 -0.85
CA PHE A 50 5.18 1.97 -0.34
C PHE A 50 5.42 0.50 -0.55
N ALA A 51 4.80 -0.31 0.30
CA ALA A 51 4.74 -1.75 0.14
C ALA A 51 3.37 -2.25 0.58
N LEU A 52 2.87 -3.26 -0.10
CA LEU A 52 1.59 -3.89 0.22
C LEU A 52 1.78 -5.39 0.27
N LEU A 53 1.16 -6.00 1.27
CA LEU A 53 1.10 -7.45 1.38
C LEU A 53 -0.34 -7.83 1.75
N VAL A 54 -0.97 -8.64 0.91
CA VAL A 54 -2.34 -9.12 1.14
C VAL A 54 -2.31 -10.64 1.19
N HIS A 55 -2.90 -11.20 2.23
CA HIS A 55 -3.01 -12.65 2.35
C HIS A 55 -3.76 -13.25 1.15
N ASP A 56 -3.28 -14.37 0.64
CA ASP A 56 -3.78 -14.97 -0.60
C ASP A 56 -5.29 -15.19 -0.59
N ASP A 57 -5.85 -15.60 0.54
CA ASP A 57 -7.28 -15.86 0.65
C ASP A 57 -8.14 -14.61 0.55
N TYR A 58 -7.54 -13.44 0.69
CA TYR A 58 -8.24 -12.16 0.73
C TYR A 58 -7.87 -11.23 -0.42
N GLN A 59 -7.14 -11.73 -1.38
CA GLN A 59 -6.88 -11.00 -2.62
C GLN A 59 -8.19 -10.87 -3.40
N ARG A 60 -8.30 -9.85 -4.23
CA ARG A 60 -9.49 -9.56 -5.04
C ARG A 60 -10.70 -9.00 -4.28
N LYS A 61 -10.53 -8.64 -3.02
CA LYS A 61 -11.61 -8.04 -2.23
C LYS A 61 -11.54 -6.52 -2.19
N GLY A 62 -10.79 -5.92 -3.09
CA GLY A 62 -10.58 -4.48 -3.11
C GLY A 62 -9.70 -3.97 -1.99
N LEU A 63 -9.06 -4.88 -1.25
CA LEU A 63 -8.27 -4.52 -0.08
C LEU A 63 -6.99 -3.79 -0.46
N ALA A 64 -6.28 -4.27 -1.46
CA ALA A 64 -5.07 -3.59 -1.95
C ALA A 64 -5.39 -2.18 -2.42
N SER A 65 -6.51 -2.02 -3.13
CA SER A 65 -6.97 -0.70 -3.59
C SER A 65 -7.23 0.23 -2.42
N LYS A 66 -7.93 -0.26 -1.39
CA LYS A 66 -8.23 0.55 -0.21
C LYS A 66 -6.97 0.96 0.53
N LEU A 67 -6.04 0.04 0.75
CA LEU A 67 -4.79 0.34 1.42
C LEU A 67 -3.96 1.34 0.62
N LEU A 68 -3.89 1.17 -0.70
CA LEU A 68 -3.12 2.07 -1.54
C LEU A 68 -3.72 3.47 -1.56
N HIS A 69 -5.04 3.60 -1.58
CA HIS A 69 -5.70 4.90 -1.45
C HIS A 69 -5.34 5.58 -0.13
N LEU A 70 -5.34 4.83 0.98
CA LEU A 70 -4.97 5.38 2.28
C LEU A 70 -3.52 5.84 2.32
N ILE A 71 -2.62 5.07 1.69
CA ILE A 71 -1.21 5.42 1.58
C ILE A 71 -1.04 6.72 0.78
N ILE A 72 -1.74 6.84 -0.35
CA ILE A 72 -1.71 8.04 -1.19
C ILE A 72 -2.19 9.26 -0.40
N ASP A 73 -3.32 9.12 0.28
CA ASP A 73 -3.88 10.21 1.08
C ASP A 73 -2.92 10.65 2.18
N TYR A 74 -2.31 9.69 2.85
CA TYR A 74 -1.33 9.99 3.89
C TYR A 74 -0.13 10.74 3.30
N GLY A 75 0.39 10.27 2.17
CA GLY A 75 1.51 10.92 1.51
C GLY A 75 1.20 12.37 1.15
N ARG A 76 0.00 12.61 0.62
CA ARG A 76 -0.45 13.97 0.30
C ARG A 76 -0.53 14.85 1.54
N ARG A 77 -1.12 14.34 2.61
CA ARG A 77 -1.24 15.11 3.86
C ARG A 77 0.11 15.44 4.49
N LYS A 78 1.09 14.57 4.31
CA LYS A 78 2.45 14.81 4.81
C LYS A 78 3.29 15.67 3.86
N GLY A 79 2.73 16.06 2.72
CA GLY A 79 3.41 16.93 1.78
C GLY A 79 4.47 16.26 0.94
N LEU A 80 4.43 14.92 0.81
CA LEU A 80 5.35 14.21 -0.06
C LEU A 80 5.10 14.59 -1.52
N GLY A 81 6.17 14.73 -2.28
CA GLY A 81 6.06 15.06 -3.70
C GLY A 81 5.74 13.86 -4.56
N GLU A 82 6.15 12.67 -4.12
CA GLU A 82 6.05 11.46 -4.93
C GLU A 82 6.07 10.24 -4.03
N ILE A 83 5.41 9.17 -4.46
CA ILE A 83 5.57 7.84 -3.85
C ILE A 83 5.96 6.84 -4.91
N GLU A 84 6.79 5.88 -4.53
CA GLU A 84 7.25 4.81 -5.40
C GLU A 84 6.98 3.47 -4.75
N GLY A 85 6.89 2.43 -5.56
CA GLY A 85 6.77 1.08 -5.07
C GLY A 85 7.34 0.07 -6.05
N GLN A 86 7.66 -1.10 -5.55
CA GLN A 86 8.15 -2.21 -6.35
C GLN A 86 7.03 -3.20 -6.56
N ILE A 87 6.82 -3.57 -7.82
CA ILE A 87 5.79 -4.55 -8.18
C ILE A 87 6.46 -5.62 -9.04
N MET A 88 6.23 -6.89 -8.71
CA MET A 88 6.72 -7.99 -9.52
C MET A 88 6.11 -7.92 -10.92
N THR A 89 6.93 -8.16 -11.94
CA THR A 89 6.47 -8.05 -13.33
C THR A 89 5.37 -9.05 -13.70
N ASP A 90 5.24 -10.12 -12.95
CA ASP A 90 4.16 -11.12 -13.14
C ASP A 90 2.91 -10.83 -12.30
N ASN A 91 2.91 -9.77 -11.51
CA ASN A 91 1.77 -9.40 -10.70
C ASN A 91 0.84 -8.46 -11.47
N ASP A 92 0.08 -9.03 -12.40
CA ASP A 92 -0.79 -8.26 -13.30
C ASP A 92 -1.86 -7.46 -12.57
N LYS A 93 -2.38 -8.01 -11.48
CA LYS A 93 -3.42 -7.34 -10.71
C LYS A 93 -2.92 -6.08 -10.05
N MET A 94 -1.76 -6.16 -9.42
CA MET A 94 -1.16 -5.00 -8.76
C MET A 94 -0.72 -3.96 -9.78
N LEU A 95 -0.15 -4.41 -10.90
CA LEU A 95 0.23 -3.50 -12.00
C LEU A 95 -0.99 -2.78 -12.56
N GLY A 96 -2.10 -3.50 -12.75
CA GLY A 96 -3.34 -2.91 -13.21
C GLY A 96 -3.92 -1.89 -12.24
N LEU A 97 -3.87 -2.19 -10.95
CA LEU A 97 -4.33 -1.27 -9.92
C LEU A 97 -3.47 -0.01 -9.88
N ALA A 98 -2.16 -0.16 -9.91
CA ALA A 98 -1.24 0.98 -9.89
C ALA A 98 -1.48 1.89 -11.11
N ARG A 99 -1.62 1.30 -12.28
CA ARG A 99 -1.91 2.04 -13.50
C ARG A 99 -3.24 2.78 -13.41
N LYS A 100 -4.26 2.14 -12.89
CA LYS A 100 -5.58 2.75 -12.72
C LYS A 100 -5.54 3.95 -11.79
N LEU A 101 -4.68 3.92 -10.78
CA LEU A 101 -4.53 5.02 -9.83
C LEU A 101 -3.58 6.12 -10.32
N GLY A 102 -2.99 5.96 -11.50
CA GLY A 102 -2.16 6.97 -12.10
C GLY A 102 -0.65 6.78 -11.94
N PHE A 103 -0.23 5.65 -11.41
CA PHE A 103 1.19 5.35 -11.32
C PHE A 103 1.77 5.14 -12.71
N ILE A 104 3.00 5.60 -12.90
CA ILE A 104 3.75 5.38 -14.13
C ILE A 104 4.90 4.41 -13.88
N ARG A 105 5.31 3.71 -14.91
CA ARG A 105 6.48 2.83 -14.85
C ARG A 105 7.73 3.67 -14.97
N LYS A 106 8.62 3.59 -14.00
CA LYS A 106 9.87 4.32 -14.03
C LYS A 106 10.98 3.51 -14.68
N TRP A 107 11.21 2.31 -14.17
CA TRP A 107 12.26 1.42 -14.70
C TRP A 107 12.04 0.01 -14.18
N GLN A 108 12.71 -0.92 -14.81
CA GLN A 108 12.62 -2.34 -14.48
C GLN A 108 14.02 -2.87 -14.16
N GLU A 109 14.10 -3.66 -13.11
CA GLU A 109 15.32 -4.32 -12.69
C GLU A 109 15.01 -5.78 -12.42
N GLY A 110 15.49 -6.68 -13.30
CA GLY A 110 15.16 -8.10 -13.21
C GLY A 110 13.66 -8.33 -13.31
N GLY A 111 13.10 -9.06 -12.37
CA GLY A 111 11.67 -9.35 -12.31
C GLY A 111 10.85 -8.32 -11.55
N THR A 112 11.39 -7.14 -11.29
CA THR A 112 10.74 -6.10 -10.50
C THR A 112 10.59 -4.82 -11.32
N LEU A 113 9.40 -4.24 -11.26
CA LEU A 113 9.09 -2.98 -11.90
C LEU A 113 8.92 -1.90 -10.83
N ILE A 114 9.58 -0.77 -11.01
CA ILE A 114 9.39 0.39 -10.13
C ILE A 114 8.32 1.28 -10.74
N VAL A 115 7.30 1.58 -9.95
CA VAL A 115 6.22 2.47 -10.33
C VAL A 115 6.22 3.70 -9.43
N SER A 116 5.75 4.81 -9.95
CA SER A 116 5.78 6.08 -9.25
C SER A 116 4.51 6.87 -9.49
N LEU A 117 4.05 7.54 -8.44
CA LEU A 117 2.93 8.47 -8.52
C LEU A 117 3.35 9.82 -7.97
N ARG A 118 3.19 10.85 -8.77
CA ARG A 118 3.42 12.22 -8.34
C ARG A 118 2.23 12.69 -7.51
N LEU A 119 2.50 13.27 -6.33
CA LEU A 119 1.47 13.73 -5.40
C LEU A 119 1.24 15.24 -5.46
N LYS A 120 2.17 15.95 -6.07
CA LYS A 120 2.07 17.41 -6.21
C LYS A 120 2.09 17.84 -7.66
#